data_e9467013424618f6bb406a041a5d6757
#
_entry.id   e9467013424618f6bb406a041a5d6757
#
_cell.length_a   1.000
_cell.length_b   1.000
_cell.length_c   1.000
_cell.angle_alpha   90.00
_cell.angle_beta   90.00
_cell.angle_gamma   90.00
#
_symmetry.space_group_name_H-M   'P 1'
#
loop_
_entity.id
_entity.type
_entity.pdbx_description
1 polymer ?
#
loop_
_entity_poly.entity_id
_entity_poly.type
_entity_poly.pdbx_seq_one_letter_code
_entity_poly.pdbx_strand_id
1 'polypeptide(L)'
;MSEYPESERTMNRFKTWIRTGRAARVKTVFLAVLLSAVLWGISLWQGEKIEPYAGDIQIRYHGQGVSRQALEQIKEAGLKPEDESFPETAAWNVEYYVEARNPVLNFKQDVTCIMVRGEMDQIVKDRLVAGTYGFGDDEEGCVVSSKTAWELFGSTDVTGSWISVKGKRFVIRGVTAASYPMVMLPAKRLETEFFPNVSFSYSGQEGLEGQAEEMIMRFGLPGHEIRINGSIYYAMVRFCCTLPGWALLIWFWILMRRSRRLKKFDMRQAERRG
;
A
#
# COMPACT_ATOMS: atom_id res chain seq x y z
N MET A 1 57.86 50.69 -2.02
CA MET A 1 57.22 49.46 -1.49
C MET A 1 56.07 49.93 -0.60
N SER A 2 54.86 49.88 -1.13
CA SER A 2 53.66 50.40 -0.47
C SER A 2 53.10 49.27 0.44
N GLU A 3 53.25 49.43 1.75
CA GLU A 3 52.59 48.55 2.73
C GLU A 3 51.10 48.83 2.71
N TYR A 4 50.31 47.91 2.16
CA TYR A 4 48.86 47.93 2.33
C TYR A 4 48.53 47.73 3.82
N PRO A 5 47.68 48.58 4.41
CA PRO A 5 47.37 48.51 5.83
C PRO A 5 46.70 47.18 6.18
N GLU A 6 47.18 46.55 7.24
CA GLU A 6 46.75 45.24 7.80
C GLU A 6 45.22 45.19 8.07
N SER A 7 44.62 46.35 8.27
CA SER A 7 43.18 46.52 8.45
C SER A 7 42.34 46.13 7.22
N GLU A 8 42.82 46.37 6.01
CA GLU A 8 42.09 45.98 4.76
C GLU A 8 42.15 44.45 4.52
N ARG A 9 43.23 43.82 4.86
CA ARG A 9 43.38 42.34 4.74
C ARG A 9 42.45 41.62 5.72
N THR A 10 42.31 42.06 6.95
CA THR A 10 41.38 41.54 7.93
C THR A 10 39.92 41.76 7.55
N MET A 11 39.58 42.91 7.02
CA MET A 11 38.24 43.25 6.56
C MET A 11 37.82 42.42 5.32
N ASN A 12 38.72 42.15 4.39
CA ASN A 12 38.46 41.29 3.25
C ASN A 12 38.34 39.80 3.63
N ARG A 13 39.13 39.32 4.58
CA ARG A 13 38.96 37.95 5.15
C ARG A 13 37.62 37.79 5.86
N PHE A 14 37.17 38.80 6.60
CA PHE A 14 35.89 38.76 7.28
C PHE A 14 34.71 38.84 6.31
N LYS A 15 34.78 39.63 5.25
CA LYS A 15 33.78 39.68 4.18
C LYS A 15 33.71 38.36 3.41
N THR A 16 34.82 37.72 3.10
CA THR A 16 34.86 36.42 2.43
C THR A 16 34.33 35.31 3.35
N TRP A 17 34.65 35.31 4.63
CA TRP A 17 34.11 34.34 5.61
C TRP A 17 32.60 34.46 5.78
N ILE A 18 32.03 35.65 5.84
CA ILE A 18 30.57 35.87 5.87
C ILE A 18 29.92 35.42 4.58
N ARG A 19 30.54 35.68 3.43
CA ARG A 19 30.01 35.34 2.10
C ARG A 19 30.03 33.81 1.87
N THR A 20 31.09 33.12 2.25
CA THR A 20 31.19 31.67 2.18
C THR A 20 30.26 30.98 3.17
N GLY A 21 30.12 31.52 4.39
CA GLY A 21 29.19 30.99 5.38
C GLY A 21 27.71 31.15 4.98
N ARG A 22 27.35 32.25 4.26
CA ARG A 22 26.01 32.42 3.69
C ARG A 22 25.73 31.46 2.54
N ALA A 23 26.69 31.29 1.63
CA ALA A 23 26.55 30.37 0.50
C ALA A 23 26.44 28.91 0.96
N ALA A 24 27.23 28.49 1.95
CA ALA A 24 27.12 27.16 2.53
C ALA A 24 25.75 26.94 3.18
N ARG A 25 25.24 27.89 3.96
CA ARG A 25 23.91 27.80 4.58
C ARG A 25 22.78 27.72 3.53
N VAL A 26 22.86 28.51 2.47
CA VAL A 26 21.87 28.47 1.37
C VAL A 26 21.88 27.11 0.68
N LYS A 27 23.05 26.55 0.41
CA LYS A 27 23.18 25.20 -0.16
C LYS A 27 22.59 24.12 0.76
N THR A 28 22.87 24.19 2.06
CA THR A 28 22.30 23.23 3.04
C THR A 28 20.78 23.34 3.12
N VAL A 29 20.24 24.57 3.12
CA VAL A 29 18.81 24.81 3.11
C VAL A 29 18.17 24.25 1.83
N PHE A 30 18.76 24.52 0.68
CA PHE A 30 18.27 24.01 -0.60
C PHE A 30 18.28 22.48 -0.66
N LEU A 31 19.36 21.85 -0.19
CA LEU A 31 19.48 20.40 -0.13
C LEU A 31 18.42 19.79 0.79
N ALA A 32 18.17 20.39 1.95
CA ALA A 32 17.15 19.92 2.88
C ALA A 32 15.74 20.06 2.30
N VAL A 33 15.42 21.15 1.60
CA VAL A 33 14.13 21.34 0.89
C VAL A 33 13.97 20.29 -0.19
N LEU A 34 15.01 20.06 -0.99
CA LEU A 34 14.98 19.06 -2.06
C LEU A 34 14.74 17.64 -1.49
N LEU A 35 15.48 17.28 -0.45
CA LEU A 35 15.33 15.96 0.22
C LEU A 35 13.91 15.78 0.77
N SER A 36 13.38 16.80 1.43
CA SER A 36 12.01 16.73 1.97
C SER A 36 10.94 16.65 0.87
N ALA A 37 11.14 17.34 -0.26
CA ALA A 37 10.23 17.24 -1.40
C ALA A 37 10.26 15.83 -2.02
N VAL A 38 11.44 15.21 -2.12
CA VAL A 38 11.59 13.83 -2.59
C VAL A 38 10.90 12.86 -1.63
N LEU A 39 11.13 12.98 -0.33
CA LEU A 39 10.48 12.13 0.68
C LEU A 39 8.96 12.30 0.66
N TRP A 40 8.47 13.53 0.45
CA TRP A 40 7.05 13.78 0.32
C TRP A 40 6.47 13.13 -0.94
N GLY A 41 7.16 13.22 -2.09
CA GLY A 41 6.75 12.54 -3.33
C GLY A 41 6.69 11.01 -3.16
N ILE A 42 7.68 10.41 -2.50
CA ILE A 42 7.68 8.97 -2.17
C ILE A 42 6.48 8.62 -1.27
N SER A 43 6.18 9.45 -0.28
CA SER A 43 5.08 9.25 0.65
C SER A 43 3.72 9.29 -0.05
N LEU A 44 3.50 10.25 -0.96
CA LEU A 44 2.28 10.33 -1.78
C LEU A 44 2.12 9.10 -2.68
N TRP A 45 3.19 8.70 -3.36
CA TRP A 45 3.19 7.50 -4.20
C TRP A 45 2.87 6.21 -3.42
N GLN A 46 3.34 6.10 -2.17
CA GLN A 46 2.97 5.00 -1.28
C GLN A 46 1.48 5.05 -0.89
N GLY A 47 0.95 6.27 -0.67
CA GLY A 47 -0.47 6.48 -0.34
C GLY A 47 -1.43 6.00 -1.44
N GLU A 48 -1.08 6.21 -2.72
CA GLU A 48 -1.90 5.75 -3.86
C GLU A 48 -2.06 4.23 -3.92
N LYS A 49 -1.09 3.46 -3.42
CA LYS A 49 -1.18 1.99 -3.40
C LYS A 49 -2.23 1.46 -2.43
N ILE A 50 -2.65 2.26 -1.46
CA ILE A 50 -3.59 1.86 -0.41
C ILE A 50 -5.02 2.27 -0.78
N GLU A 51 -5.18 3.22 -1.73
CA GLU A 51 -6.47 3.72 -2.18
C GLU A 51 -7.46 2.60 -2.59
N PRO A 52 -7.05 1.53 -3.32
CA PRO A 52 -7.95 0.45 -3.69
C PRO A 52 -8.60 -0.29 -2.52
N TYR A 53 -7.98 -0.23 -1.34
CA TYR A 53 -8.49 -0.89 -0.13
C TYR A 53 -9.34 0.03 0.75
N ALA A 54 -9.56 1.29 0.35
CA ALA A 54 -10.27 2.27 1.17
C ALA A 54 -11.74 1.90 1.43
N GLY A 55 -12.39 1.18 0.51
CA GLY A 55 -13.77 0.71 0.63
C GLY A 55 -13.92 -0.64 1.36
N ASP A 56 -12.82 -1.25 1.84
CA ASP A 56 -12.87 -2.59 2.38
C ASP A 56 -12.84 -2.60 3.91
N ILE A 57 -13.60 -3.52 4.49
CA ILE A 57 -13.44 -3.91 5.89
C ILE A 57 -12.98 -5.36 5.91
N GLN A 58 -11.76 -5.59 6.39
CA GLN A 58 -11.22 -6.93 6.54
C GLN A 58 -11.33 -7.38 7.99
N ILE A 59 -11.82 -8.60 8.16
CA ILE A 59 -11.97 -9.26 9.45
C ILE A 59 -11.05 -10.46 9.46
N ARG A 60 -10.24 -10.58 10.51
CA ARG A 60 -9.33 -11.70 10.73
C ARG A 60 -9.72 -12.43 12.00
N TYR A 61 -9.83 -13.74 11.88
CA TYR A 61 -10.17 -14.63 12.97
C TYR A 61 -8.93 -15.39 13.42
N HIS A 62 -8.84 -15.65 14.72
CA HIS A 62 -7.88 -16.61 15.24
C HIS A 62 -8.52 -18.00 15.24
N GLY A 63 -7.89 -18.96 14.58
CA GLY A 63 -8.42 -20.32 14.45
C GLY A 63 -9.16 -20.55 13.13
N GLN A 64 -10.30 -21.25 13.20
CA GLN A 64 -10.97 -21.74 11.98
C GLN A 64 -11.62 -20.62 11.14
N GLY A 65 -12.11 -19.56 11.79
CA GLY A 65 -12.78 -18.47 11.09
C GLY A 65 -14.21 -18.78 10.65
N VAL A 66 -14.62 -18.24 9.50
CA VAL A 66 -15.97 -18.37 8.97
C VAL A 66 -16.11 -19.65 8.16
N SER A 67 -17.20 -20.39 8.38
CA SER A 67 -17.48 -21.62 7.65
C SER A 67 -17.94 -21.33 6.22
N ARG A 68 -17.71 -22.30 5.34
CA ARG A 68 -18.19 -22.26 3.96
C ARG A 68 -19.70 -22.06 3.87
N GLN A 69 -20.47 -22.70 4.74
CA GLN A 69 -21.94 -22.59 4.75
C GLN A 69 -22.40 -21.16 5.07
N ALA A 70 -21.77 -20.49 6.04
CA ALA A 70 -22.10 -19.11 6.37
C ALA A 70 -21.82 -18.16 5.18
N LEU A 71 -20.70 -18.37 4.47
CA LEU A 71 -20.38 -17.58 3.26
C LEU A 71 -21.36 -17.83 2.11
N GLU A 72 -21.91 -19.07 1.98
CA GLU A 72 -22.96 -19.36 1.00
C GLU A 72 -24.26 -18.62 1.33
N GLN A 73 -24.66 -18.61 2.60
CA GLN A 73 -25.82 -17.83 3.05
C GLN A 73 -25.65 -16.32 2.79
N ILE A 74 -24.47 -15.79 3.02
CA ILE A 74 -24.16 -14.38 2.70
C ILE A 74 -24.30 -14.14 1.19
N LYS A 75 -23.72 -15.00 0.35
CA LYS A 75 -23.81 -14.88 -1.11
C LYS A 75 -25.27 -14.94 -1.59
N GLU A 76 -26.06 -15.89 -1.08
CA GLU A 76 -27.50 -16.04 -1.43
C GLU A 76 -28.32 -14.82 -1.00
N ALA A 77 -28.01 -14.23 0.15
CA ALA A 77 -28.68 -13.02 0.62
C ALA A 77 -28.36 -11.84 -0.28
N GLY A 78 -27.11 -11.69 -0.75
CA GLY A 78 -26.69 -10.62 -1.67
C GLY A 78 -27.26 -10.74 -3.08
N LEU A 79 -27.78 -11.89 -3.48
CA LEU A 79 -28.45 -12.07 -4.79
C LEU A 79 -29.90 -11.55 -4.80
N LYS A 80 -30.44 -11.13 -3.65
CA LYS A 80 -31.81 -10.59 -3.58
C LYS A 80 -31.81 -9.13 -4.00
N PRO A 81 -32.64 -8.73 -4.99
CA PRO A 81 -32.62 -7.37 -5.56
C PRO A 81 -33.10 -6.27 -4.62
N GLU A 82 -33.49 -6.60 -3.39
CA GLU A 82 -34.03 -5.66 -2.40
C GLU A 82 -32.93 -4.92 -1.60
N ASP A 83 -31.68 -5.38 -1.63
CA ASP A 83 -30.56 -4.82 -0.89
C ASP A 83 -29.48 -4.24 -1.83
N GLU A 84 -29.71 -3.03 -2.37
CA GLU A 84 -28.71 -2.31 -3.18
C GLU A 84 -27.42 -1.98 -2.42
N SER A 85 -27.42 -2.05 -1.09
CA SER A 85 -26.29 -1.75 -0.21
C SER A 85 -25.54 -2.99 0.27
N PHE A 86 -25.84 -4.18 -0.28
CA PHE A 86 -25.22 -5.42 0.17
C PHE A 86 -23.73 -5.46 -0.22
N PRO A 87 -22.79 -5.69 0.72
CA PRO A 87 -21.38 -5.69 0.39
C PRO A 87 -20.98 -6.90 -0.44
N GLU A 88 -20.08 -6.69 -1.37
CA GLU A 88 -19.37 -7.80 -1.98
C GLU A 88 -18.48 -8.47 -0.95
N THR A 89 -18.58 -9.79 -0.85
CA THR A 89 -17.90 -10.56 0.19
C THR A 89 -16.88 -11.50 -0.44
N ALA A 90 -15.64 -11.39 0.00
CA ALA A 90 -14.58 -12.33 -0.33
C ALA A 90 -13.99 -12.93 0.94
N ALA A 91 -13.68 -14.21 0.92
CA ALA A 91 -13.05 -14.90 2.03
C ALA A 91 -11.84 -15.68 1.54
N TRP A 92 -10.80 -15.78 2.37
CA TRP A 92 -9.61 -16.50 1.98
C TRP A 92 -8.90 -17.17 3.14
N ASN A 93 -8.19 -18.25 2.79
CA ASN A 93 -7.24 -18.90 3.65
C ASN A 93 -5.85 -18.83 3.03
N VAL A 94 -4.81 -18.72 3.85
CA VAL A 94 -3.41 -18.60 3.40
C VAL A 94 -2.62 -19.78 3.94
N GLU A 95 -1.97 -20.51 3.04
CA GLU A 95 -1.01 -21.55 3.40
C GLU A 95 0.37 -21.18 2.84
N TYR A 96 1.37 -21.29 3.67
CA TYR A 96 2.75 -20.98 3.31
C TYR A 96 3.50 -22.26 2.92
N TYR A 97 4.52 -22.09 2.06
CA TYR A 97 5.42 -23.18 1.65
C TYR A 97 4.70 -24.36 0.96
N VAL A 98 3.71 -24.02 0.13
CA VAL A 98 3.02 -25.02 -0.69
C VAL A 98 3.79 -25.23 -1.98
N GLU A 99 4.10 -26.49 -2.33
CA GLU A 99 4.77 -26.80 -3.59
C GLU A 99 3.85 -26.50 -4.78
N ALA A 100 4.28 -25.58 -5.63
CA ALA A 100 3.73 -25.34 -6.95
C ALA A 100 4.66 -25.92 -8.01
N ARG A 101 4.09 -26.55 -9.05
CA ARG A 101 4.86 -27.27 -10.07
C ARG A 101 4.37 -26.94 -11.47
N ASN A 102 5.31 -26.71 -12.37
CA ASN A 102 5.04 -26.70 -13.80
C ASN A 102 4.95 -28.17 -14.29
N PRO A 103 3.78 -28.64 -14.76
CA PRO A 103 3.60 -30.05 -15.13
C PRO A 103 4.36 -30.46 -16.40
N VAL A 104 4.78 -29.50 -17.24
CA VAL A 104 5.51 -29.75 -18.50
C VAL A 104 7.02 -29.71 -18.29
N LEU A 105 7.53 -28.63 -17.68
CA LEU A 105 8.95 -28.41 -17.46
C LEU A 105 9.49 -29.07 -16.18
N ASN A 106 8.60 -29.56 -15.33
CA ASN A 106 8.92 -30.18 -14.04
C ASN A 106 9.65 -29.25 -13.03
N PHE A 107 9.64 -27.93 -13.23
CA PHE A 107 10.12 -26.97 -12.26
C PHE A 107 9.17 -26.90 -11.08
N LYS A 108 9.73 -26.71 -9.90
CA LYS A 108 9.03 -26.65 -8.62
C LYS A 108 9.45 -25.42 -7.85
N GLN A 109 8.52 -24.86 -7.09
CA GLN A 109 8.76 -23.71 -6.22
C GLN A 109 7.80 -23.76 -5.03
N ASP A 110 8.29 -23.37 -3.85
CA ASP A 110 7.45 -23.09 -2.70
C ASP A 110 6.81 -21.73 -2.82
N VAL A 111 5.49 -21.69 -2.72
CA VAL A 111 4.68 -20.48 -2.88
C VAL A 111 3.77 -20.25 -1.68
N THR A 112 3.36 -19.02 -1.50
CA THR A 112 2.22 -18.69 -0.65
C THR A 112 0.94 -18.99 -1.43
N CYS A 113 0.19 -19.97 -0.97
CA CYS A 113 -1.08 -20.38 -1.58
C CYS A 113 -2.23 -19.62 -0.89
N ILE A 114 -2.97 -18.84 -1.64
CA ILE A 114 -4.16 -18.11 -1.17
C ILE A 114 -5.37 -18.78 -1.78
N MET A 115 -6.15 -19.45 -0.94
CA MET A 115 -7.38 -20.14 -1.35
C MET A 115 -8.55 -19.17 -1.18
N VAL A 116 -9.15 -18.78 -2.30
CA VAL A 116 -10.11 -17.69 -2.39
C VAL A 116 -11.52 -18.21 -2.61
N ARG A 117 -12.49 -17.63 -1.91
CA ARG A 117 -13.91 -17.72 -2.18
C ARG A 117 -14.45 -16.30 -2.41
N GLY A 118 -15.06 -16.05 -3.54
CA GLY A 118 -15.42 -14.72 -4.04
C GLY A 118 -14.44 -14.23 -5.11
N GLU A 119 -14.47 -12.95 -5.40
CA GLU A 119 -13.63 -12.36 -6.43
C GLU A 119 -12.17 -12.21 -5.94
N MET A 120 -11.22 -12.64 -6.77
CA MET A 120 -9.79 -12.64 -6.39
C MET A 120 -9.21 -11.23 -6.30
N ASP A 121 -9.74 -10.28 -7.07
CA ASP A 121 -9.31 -8.88 -7.10
C ASP A 121 -9.65 -8.11 -5.82
N GLN A 122 -10.63 -8.58 -5.03
CA GLN A 122 -10.95 -8.00 -3.72
C GLN A 122 -9.88 -8.29 -2.65
N ILE A 123 -9.12 -9.38 -2.83
CA ILE A 123 -8.15 -9.84 -1.82
C ILE A 123 -6.77 -9.26 -2.09
N VAL A 124 -6.31 -9.36 -3.34
CA VAL A 124 -5.02 -8.82 -3.79
C VAL A 124 -5.29 -7.85 -4.93
N LYS A 125 -5.21 -6.56 -4.62
CA LYS A 125 -5.47 -5.47 -5.58
C LYS A 125 -4.18 -5.01 -6.27
N ASP A 126 -3.23 -5.94 -6.49
CA ASP A 126 -2.00 -5.67 -7.21
C ASP A 126 -2.28 -5.48 -8.70
N ARG A 127 -1.49 -4.64 -9.35
CA ARG A 127 -1.58 -4.46 -10.79
C ARG A 127 -1.32 -5.79 -11.51
N LEU A 128 -2.19 -6.13 -12.46
CA LEU A 128 -1.96 -7.23 -13.40
C LEU A 128 -0.83 -6.88 -14.39
N VAL A 129 0.06 -7.82 -14.60
CA VAL A 129 1.11 -7.79 -15.64
C VAL A 129 0.58 -8.40 -16.92
N ALA A 130 -0.21 -9.47 -16.82
CA ALA A 130 -0.84 -10.16 -17.93
C ALA A 130 -2.16 -10.81 -17.50
N GLY A 131 -3.10 -10.98 -18.43
CA GLY A 131 -4.36 -11.67 -18.23
C GLY A 131 -5.38 -10.92 -17.38
N THR A 132 -6.20 -11.66 -16.64
CA THR A 132 -7.30 -11.17 -15.77
C THR A 132 -7.26 -11.85 -14.42
N TYR A 133 -7.91 -11.25 -13.41
CA TYR A 133 -8.24 -11.98 -12.20
C TYR A 133 -9.25 -13.11 -12.52
N GLY A 134 -9.18 -14.20 -11.75
CA GLY A 134 -10.18 -15.27 -11.85
C GLY A 134 -11.53 -14.79 -11.31
N PHE A 135 -12.59 -15.10 -12.02
CA PHE A 135 -13.96 -14.86 -11.55
C PHE A 135 -14.34 -15.81 -10.43
N GLY A 136 -15.20 -15.39 -9.53
CA GLY A 136 -15.62 -16.16 -8.36
C GLY A 136 -16.22 -17.54 -8.66
N ASP A 137 -16.73 -17.75 -9.88
CA ASP A 137 -17.27 -19.03 -10.35
C ASP A 137 -16.27 -19.88 -11.15
N ASP A 138 -15.06 -19.35 -11.47
CA ASP A 138 -14.02 -20.12 -12.18
C ASP A 138 -13.29 -21.05 -11.22
N GLU A 139 -13.66 -22.33 -11.23
CA GLU A 139 -13.05 -23.37 -10.37
C GLU A 139 -11.69 -23.85 -10.88
N GLU A 140 -11.31 -23.56 -12.10
CA GLU A 140 -10.07 -24.04 -12.72
C GLU A 140 -9.01 -22.95 -12.87
N GLY A 141 -9.42 -21.69 -12.82
CA GLY A 141 -8.54 -20.56 -12.98
C GLY A 141 -7.70 -20.28 -11.73
N CYS A 142 -6.47 -19.83 -11.95
CA CYS A 142 -5.61 -19.32 -10.90
C CYS A 142 -4.91 -18.06 -11.33
N VAL A 143 -4.47 -17.29 -10.34
CA VAL A 143 -3.64 -16.10 -10.57
C VAL A 143 -2.31 -16.29 -9.85
N VAL A 144 -1.22 -16.03 -10.55
CA VAL A 144 0.14 -16.21 -10.02
C VAL A 144 0.87 -14.87 -9.93
N SER A 145 1.87 -14.78 -9.05
CA SER A 145 2.76 -13.62 -9.05
C SER A 145 3.74 -13.67 -10.22
N SER A 146 4.24 -12.50 -10.64
CA SER A 146 5.28 -12.40 -11.67
C SER A 146 6.53 -13.18 -11.27
N LYS A 147 6.84 -13.24 -9.96
CA LYS A 147 7.94 -14.05 -9.46
C LYS A 147 7.70 -15.55 -9.65
N THR A 148 6.52 -16.05 -9.29
CA THR A 148 6.15 -17.47 -9.50
C THR A 148 6.14 -17.83 -10.99
N ALA A 149 5.57 -16.96 -11.83
CA ALA A 149 5.57 -17.17 -13.28
C ALA A 149 6.99 -17.28 -13.84
N TRP A 150 7.88 -16.39 -13.43
CA TRP A 150 9.28 -16.40 -13.88
C TRP A 150 10.04 -17.66 -13.42
N GLU A 151 9.90 -18.06 -12.15
CA GLU A 151 10.63 -19.20 -11.60
C GLU A 151 10.14 -20.56 -12.13
N LEU A 152 8.83 -20.68 -12.42
CA LEU A 152 8.27 -21.93 -12.95
C LEU A 152 8.28 -22.05 -14.47
N PHE A 153 8.26 -20.93 -15.21
CA PHE A 153 8.10 -20.90 -16.66
C PHE A 153 9.18 -20.12 -17.39
N GLY A 154 9.99 -19.31 -16.70
CA GLY A 154 10.99 -18.42 -17.29
C GLY A 154 10.40 -17.21 -18.03
N SER A 155 9.12 -16.92 -17.85
CA SER A 155 8.39 -15.83 -18.48
C SER A 155 7.28 -15.31 -17.56
N THR A 156 6.84 -14.08 -17.78
CA THR A 156 5.63 -13.52 -17.17
C THR A 156 4.41 -13.62 -18.10
N ASP A 157 4.60 -13.95 -19.36
CA ASP A 157 3.52 -14.22 -20.32
C ASP A 157 3.21 -15.72 -20.30
N VAL A 158 2.43 -16.14 -19.29
CA VAL A 158 2.11 -17.55 -19.02
C VAL A 158 0.60 -17.81 -18.94
N THR A 159 -0.21 -16.84 -19.33
CA THR A 159 -1.67 -16.98 -19.35
C THR A 159 -2.09 -18.15 -20.23
N GLY A 160 -3.05 -18.94 -19.75
CA GLY A 160 -3.48 -20.19 -20.43
C GLY A 160 -2.60 -21.41 -20.14
N SER A 161 -1.43 -21.23 -19.52
CA SER A 161 -0.57 -22.36 -19.12
C SER A 161 -1.12 -23.06 -17.87
N TRP A 162 -0.70 -24.31 -17.66
CA TRP A 162 -1.13 -25.12 -16.53
C TRP A 162 -0.09 -25.11 -15.40
N ILE A 163 -0.59 -24.98 -14.18
CA ILE A 163 0.20 -25.16 -12.95
C ILE A 163 -0.43 -26.25 -12.09
N SER A 164 0.37 -27.01 -11.40
CA SER A 164 -0.09 -28.02 -10.43
C SER A 164 0.21 -27.56 -9.02
N VAL A 165 -0.82 -27.50 -8.17
CA VAL A 165 -0.70 -27.14 -6.74
C VAL A 165 -1.52 -28.14 -5.94
N LYS A 166 -0.96 -28.68 -4.86
CA LYS A 166 -1.63 -29.72 -4.04
C LYS A 166 -2.18 -30.91 -4.86
N GLY A 167 -1.46 -31.31 -5.92
CA GLY A 167 -1.87 -32.41 -6.80
C GLY A 167 -3.01 -32.12 -7.76
N LYS A 168 -3.62 -30.92 -7.71
CA LYS A 168 -4.67 -30.49 -8.62
C LYS A 168 -4.08 -29.53 -9.69
N ARG A 169 -4.61 -29.52 -10.91
CA ARG A 169 -4.18 -28.68 -12.01
C ARG A 169 -5.07 -27.45 -12.12
N PHE A 170 -4.46 -26.32 -12.37
CA PHE A 170 -5.13 -25.01 -12.57
C PHE A 170 -4.61 -24.33 -13.82
N VAL A 171 -5.46 -23.58 -14.48
CA VAL A 171 -5.10 -22.72 -15.64
C VAL A 171 -4.76 -21.33 -15.15
N ILE A 172 -3.61 -20.80 -15.53
CA ILE A 172 -3.21 -19.43 -15.19
C ILE A 172 -4.07 -18.45 -15.99
N ARG A 173 -4.92 -17.69 -15.31
CA ARG A 173 -5.76 -16.63 -15.89
C ARG A 173 -5.07 -15.28 -15.89
N GLY A 174 -4.25 -15.03 -14.87
CA GLY A 174 -3.56 -13.76 -14.75
C GLY A 174 -2.24 -13.85 -13.99
N VAL A 175 -1.43 -12.83 -14.20
CA VAL A 175 -0.14 -12.64 -13.54
C VAL A 175 -0.14 -11.28 -12.87
N THR A 176 0.07 -11.24 -11.55
CA THR A 176 0.17 -9.99 -10.78
C THR A 176 1.61 -9.50 -10.67
N ALA A 177 1.77 -8.20 -10.40
CA ALA A 177 3.08 -7.58 -10.18
C ALA A 177 3.72 -7.90 -8.83
N ALA A 178 3.12 -8.80 -8.02
CA ALA A 178 3.67 -9.17 -6.71
C ALA A 178 5.10 -9.70 -6.84
N SER A 179 5.98 -9.22 -5.95
CA SER A 179 7.42 -9.55 -5.96
C SER A 179 7.76 -10.78 -5.11
N TYR A 180 6.79 -11.36 -4.42
CA TYR A 180 6.95 -12.59 -3.63
C TYR A 180 6.25 -13.77 -4.30
N PRO A 181 6.69 -15.02 -4.06
CA PRO A 181 6.08 -16.20 -4.65
C PRO A 181 4.65 -16.39 -4.11
N MET A 182 3.65 -16.31 -5.00
CA MET A 182 2.24 -16.40 -4.63
C MET A 182 1.43 -17.06 -5.74
N VAL A 183 0.43 -17.84 -5.32
CA VAL A 183 -0.62 -18.39 -6.19
C VAL A 183 -1.97 -18.22 -5.50
N MET A 184 -2.93 -17.60 -6.18
CA MET A 184 -4.33 -17.54 -5.76
C MET A 184 -5.12 -18.63 -6.48
N LEU A 185 -5.87 -19.40 -5.71
CA LEU A 185 -6.62 -20.58 -6.18
C LEU A 185 -8.07 -20.49 -5.72
N PRO A 186 -9.03 -21.00 -6.50
CA PRO A 186 -10.42 -21.12 -6.05
C PRO A 186 -10.51 -22.14 -4.91
N ALA A 187 -11.02 -21.69 -3.77
CA ALA A 187 -11.16 -22.51 -2.56
C ALA A 187 -12.11 -23.69 -2.75
N LYS A 188 -13.10 -23.56 -3.64
CA LYS A 188 -14.09 -24.62 -3.90
C LYS A 188 -13.43 -25.90 -4.40
N ARG A 189 -12.45 -25.78 -5.33
CA ARG A 189 -11.73 -26.93 -5.88
C ARG A 189 -10.83 -27.63 -4.85
N LEU A 190 -10.39 -26.89 -3.82
CA LEU A 190 -9.53 -27.42 -2.74
C LEU A 190 -10.31 -27.89 -1.52
N GLU A 191 -11.65 -27.83 -1.56
CA GLU A 191 -12.55 -28.27 -0.50
C GLU A 191 -12.26 -27.58 0.85
N THR A 192 -11.86 -26.30 0.78
CA THR A 192 -11.58 -25.49 1.98
C THR A 192 -12.89 -25.21 2.73
N GLU A 193 -12.96 -25.64 3.99
CA GLU A 193 -14.15 -25.55 4.82
C GLU A 193 -14.23 -24.26 5.64
N PHE A 194 -13.07 -23.71 6.05
CA PHE A 194 -12.99 -22.56 6.94
C PHE A 194 -12.07 -21.48 6.40
N PHE A 195 -12.48 -20.24 6.62
CA PHE A 195 -11.79 -19.05 6.15
C PHE A 195 -11.47 -18.12 7.32
N PRO A 196 -10.19 -18.02 7.71
CA PRO A 196 -9.78 -17.13 8.80
C PRO A 196 -9.79 -15.64 8.43
N ASN A 197 -9.92 -15.32 7.13
CA ASN A 197 -9.94 -13.95 6.66
C ASN A 197 -11.19 -13.73 5.80
N VAL A 198 -11.89 -12.63 6.06
CA VAL A 198 -13.06 -12.20 5.28
C VAL A 198 -12.95 -10.71 4.99
N SER A 199 -13.26 -10.31 3.78
CA SER A 199 -13.39 -8.91 3.37
C SER A 199 -14.81 -8.60 2.94
N PHE A 200 -15.33 -7.49 3.43
CA PHE A 200 -16.54 -6.87 2.96
C PHE A 200 -16.16 -5.61 2.20
N SER A 201 -16.51 -5.54 0.92
CA SER A 201 -16.24 -4.40 0.06
C SER A 201 -17.54 -3.65 -0.21
N TYR A 202 -17.53 -2.35 0.04
CA TYR A 202 -18.69 -1.48 -0.11
C TYR A 202 -18.44 -0.46 -1.21
N SER A 203 -19.41 -0.24 -2.06
CA SER A 203 -19.36 0.76 -3.13
C SER A 203 -19.49 2.21 -2.63
N GLY A 204 -19.92 2.42 -1.38
CA GLY A 204 -20.09 3.73 -0.73
C GLY A 204 -19.13 3.92 0.44
N GLN A 205 -18.76 5.18 0.74
CA GLN A 205 -17.81 5.49 1.83
C GLN A 205 -18.49 5.78 3.18
N GLU A 206 -19.82 5.83 3.25
CA GLU A 206 -20.54 6.20 4.46
C GLU A 206 -20.96 4.99 5.29
N GLY A 207 -20.67 5.02 6.58
CA GLY A 207 -21.21 4.07 7.55
C GLY A 207 -20.63 2.66 7.54
N LEU A 208 -19.46 2.46 6.92
CA LEU A 208 -18.80 1.15 6.76
C LEU A 208 -18.71 0.32 8.05
N GLU A 209 -18.45 0.96 9.17
CA GLU A 209 -18.33 0.23 10.46
C GLU A 209 -19.64 -0.38 10.92
N GLY A 210 -20.73 0.38 10.85
CA GLY A 210 -22.06 -0.12 11.22
C GLY A 210 -22.52 -1.26 10.32
N GLN A 211 -22.27 -1.15 9.03
CA GLN A 211 -22.64 -2.15 8.05
C GLN A 211 -21.90 -3.49 8.25
N ALA A 212 -20.60 -3.45 8.57
CA ALA A 212 -19.86 -4.68 8.87
C ALA A 212 -20.32 -5.35 10.15
N GLU A 213 -20.68 -4.59 11.19
CA GLU A 213 -21.27 -5.15 12.42
C GLU A 213 -22.64 -5.75 12.18
N GLU A 214 -23.46 -5.10 11.37
CA GLU A 214 -24.75 -5.64 10.94
C GLU A 214 -24.59 -6.98 10.23
N MET A 215 -23.61 -7.10 9.30
CA MET A 215 -23.32 -8.37 8.63
C MET A 215 -22.87 -9.47 9.61
N ILE A 216 -22.00 -9.13 10.57
CA ILE A 216 -21.55 -10.08 11.59
C ILE A 216 -22.73 -10.60 12.40
N MET A 217 -23.63 -9.71 12.86
CA MET A 217 -24.79 -10.07 13.65
C MET A 217 -25.84 -10.82 12.84
N ARG A 218 -26.15 -10.35 11.62
CA ARG A 218 -27.18 -10.94 10.74
C ARG A 218 -26.88 -12.39 10.36
N PHE A 219 -25.59 -12.69 10.13
CA PHE A 219 -25.16 -14.05 9.72
C PHE A 219 -24.52 -14.85 10.86
N GLY A 220 -24.55 -14.35 12.09
CA GLY A 220 -24.02 -15.07 13.24
C GLY A 220 -22.54 -15.43 13.10
N LEU A 221 -21.74 -14.55 12.51
CA LEU A 221 -20.33 -14.81 12.30
C LEU A 221 -19.60 -14.90 13.64
N PRO A 222 -18.54 -15.72 13.76
CA PRO A 222 -17.80 -15.85 15.01
C PRO A 222 -17.16 -14.53 15.45
N GLY A 223 -16.85 -14.42 16.75
CA GLY A 223 -16.10 -13.28 17.26
C GLY A 223 -14.76 -13.12 16.55
N HIS A 224 -14.43 -11.90 16.17
CA HIS A 224 -13.21 -11.58 15.43
C HIS A 224 -12.14 -11.00 16.35
N GLU A 225 -10.86 -11.24 16.06
CA GLU A 225 -9.73 -10.69 16.81
C GLU A 225 -9.26 -9.36 16.24
N ILE A 226 -9.17 -9.27 14.92
CA ILE A 226 -8.62 -8.10 14.23
C ILE A 226 -9.62 -7.64 13.18
N ARG A 227 -9.95 -6.35 13.27
CA ARG A 227 -10.73 -5.64 12.27
C ARG A 227 -9.88 -4.55 11.64
N ILE A 228 -9.73 -4.60 10.34
CA ILE A 228 -8.98 -3.62 9.56
C ILE A 228 -10.00 -2.82 8.75
N ASN A 229 -10.17 -1.55 9.12
CA ASN A 229 -11.01 -0.63 8.35
C ASN A 229 -10.14 0.10 7.33
N GLY A 230 -10.35 -0.18 6.06
CA GLY A 230 -9.57 0.37 4.95
C GLY A 230 -9.69 1.88 4.86
N SER A 231 -10.88 2.46 5.11
CA SER A 231 -11.08 3.91 5.05
C SER A 231 -10.30 4.66 6.13
N ILE A 232 -10.29 4.16 7.35
CA ILE A 232 -9.52 4.74 8.47
C ILE A 232 -8.02 4.62 8.16
N TYR A 233 -7.58 3.45 7.71
CA TYR A 233 -6.18 3.22 7.37
C TYR A 233 -5.72 4.15 6.23
N TYR A 234 -6.51 4.28 5.18
CA TYR A 234 -6.26 5.20 4.08
C TYR A 234 -6.20 6.66 4.53
N ALA A 235 -7.15 7.10 5.37
CA ALA A 235 -7.17 8.44 5.92
C ALA A 235 -5.92 8.72 6.78
N MET A 236 -5.51 7.77 7.64
CA MET A 236 -4.30 7.89 8.46
C MET A 236 -3.04 7.99 7.59
N VAL A 237 -2.91 7.15 6.55
CA VAL A 237 -1.76 7.20 5.65
C VAL A 237 -1.72 8.54 4.90
N ARG A 238 -2.84 9.01 4.35
CA ARG A 238 -2.92 10.33 3.70
C ARG A 238 -2.57 11.46 4.66
N PHE A 239 -3.04 11.41 5.89
CA PHE A 239 -2.65 12.40 6.91
C PHE A 239 -1.14 12.37 7.15
N CYS A 240 -0.55 11.20 7.37
CA CYS A 240 0.90 11.07 7.55
C CYS A 240 1.70 11.57 6.34
N CYS A 241 1.21 11.35 5.12
CA CYS A 241 1.84 11.84 3.89
C CYS A 241 1.89 13.37 3.81
N THR A 242 0.99 14.10 4.47
CA THR A 242 0.98 15.58 4.49
C THR A 242 1.94 16.17 5.51
N LEU A 243 2.32 15.42 6.56
CA LEU A 243 3.18 15.92 7.66
C LEU A 243 4.53 16.50 7.20
N PRO A 244 5.29 15.88 6.27
CA PRO A 244 6.53 16.45 5.78
C PRO A 244 6.34 17.81 5.11
N GLY A 245 5.24 18.01 4.38
CA GLY A 245 4.87 19.29 3.77
C GLY A 245 4.62 20.37 4.82
N TRP A 246 3.87 20.05 5.88
CA TRP A 246 3.65 20.98 7.00
C TRP A 246 4.94 21.33 7.72
N ALA A 247 5.81 20.35 7.97
CA ALA A 247 7.10 20.57 8.60
C ALA A 247 7.97 21.53 7.78
N LEU A 248 7.98 21.41 6.43
CA LEU A 248 8.65 22.34 5.54
C LEU A 248 8.09 23.76 5.61
N LEU A 249 6.77 23.91 5.62
CA LEU A 249 6.12 25.22 5.72
C LEU A 249 6.45 25.91 7.04
N ILE A 250 6.38 25.17 8.16
CA ILE A 250 6.73 25.69 9.48
C ILE A 250 8.21 26.10 9.51
N TRP A 251 9.10 25.28 9.00
CA TRP A 251 10.52 25.56 8.95
C TRP A 251 10.84 26.78 8.08
N PHE A 252 10.23 26.88 6.89
CA PHE A 252 10.35 28.05 6.02
C PHE A 252 9.86 29.34 6.70
N TRP A 253 8.73 29.26 7.42
CA TRP A 253 8.21 30.40 8.18
C TRP A 253 9.15 30.84 9.30
N ILE A 254 9.77 29.90 10.04
CA ILE A 254 10.78 30.20 11.07
C ILE A 254 11.99 30.89 10.43
N LEU A 255 12.47 30.41 9.28
CA LEU A 255 13.58 31.01 8.55
C LEU A 255 13.25 32.44 8.10
N MET A 256 12.04 32.66 7.56
CA MET A 256 11.58 33.99 7.17
C MET A 256 11.51 34.96 8.36
N ARG A 257 10.95 34.50 9.49
CA ARG A 257 10.93 35.34 10.71
C ARG A 257 12.34 35.69 11.19
N ARG A 258 13.25 34.75 11.16
CA ARG A 258 14.65 34.96 11.55
C ARG A 258 15.35 35.97 10.61
N SER A 259 15.15 35.85 9.31
CA SER A 259 15.69 36.78 8.32
C SER A 259 15.17 38.21 8.49
N ARG A 260 13.85 38.36 8.77
CA ARG A 260 13.26 39.70 9.02
C ARG A 260 13.81 40.35 10.30
N ARG A 261 14.08 39.58 11.35
CA ARG A 261 14.68 40.08 12.59
C ARG A 261 16.11 40.55 12.37
N LEU A 262 16.91 39.85 11.58
CA LEU A 262 18.29 40.25 11.26
C LEU A 262 18.32 41.54 10.44
N LYS A 263 17.44 41.71 9.45
CA LYS A 263 17.34 42.97 8.68
C LYS A 263 16.95 44.15 9.55
N LYS A 264 16.04 44.01 10.51
CA LYS A 264 15.67 45.06 11.46
C LYS A 264 16.83 45.44 12.39
N PHE A 265 17.65 44.48 12.75
CA PHE A 265 18.81 44.71 13.61
C PHE A 265 19.90 45.50 12.84
N ASP A 266 20.18 45.13 11.59
CA ASP A 266 21.16 45.79 10.73
C ASP A 266 20.74 47.25 10.44
N MET A 267 19.45 47.53 10.20
CA MET A 267 18.94 48.90 10.01
C MET A 267 19.08 49.76 11.25
N ARG A 268 18.76 49.23 12.43
CA ARG A 268 18.93 49.96 13.70
C ARG A 268 20.40 50.26 14.05
N GLN A 269 21.32 49.41 13.63
CA GLN A 269 22.78 49.72 13.79
C GLN A 269 23.27 50.76 12.80
N ALA A 270 22.70 50.79 11.57
CA ALA A 270 23.03 51.83 10.60
C ALA A 270 22.56 53.20 11.05
N GLU A 271 21.33 53.32 11.61
CA GLU A 271 20.78 54.58 12.18
C GLU A 271 21.57 55.11 13.39
N ARG A 272 22.25 54.24 14.14
CA ARG A 272 23.05 54.65 15.30
C ARG A 272 24.49 55.10 14.94
N ARG A 273 24.91 54.89 13.69
CA ARG A 273 26.25 55.21 13.19
C ARG A 273 26.30 56.38 12.23
N GLY A 274 25.15 56.92 11.81
CA GLY A 274 25.01 58.17 11.09
C GLY A 274 24.57 59.30 12.03
#